data_37f38c0fd2043cf146609614744e0d87
#
_entry.id   37f38c0fd2043cf146609614744e0d87
#
_cell.length_a   1.000
_cell.length_b   1.000
_cell.length_c   1.000
_cell.angle_alpha   90.00
_cell.angle_beta   90.00
_cell.angle_gamma   90.00
#
_symmetry.space_group_name_H-M   'P 1'
#
loop_
_entity.id
_entity.type
_entity.pdbx_description
1 polymer ?
#
loop_
_entity_poly.entity_id
_entity_poly.type
_entity_poly.pdbx_seq_one_letter_code
_entity_poly.pdbx_strand_id
1 'polypeptide(L)'
;MISKKILLSVIVALVFVSGPAVAQDRPNIVLVFMDNFGYGELGVYGGGITRGGATPRIDTLAEEGLRLTNFNVEAQCTPSRASLMTGRYPIRSGTGTVPITTGLYGLTQWEVTMAEMLSDAGYATGMFGKWHLGHTEGRFPTDQGFDEWYGVPNSTDESLWPDQAQFNAVVEENLSPYAVPEFVYEGRKGSAPKKVKVYDSALRPEIDGELTERAKDFITRSAKSGKPFFAFLPYTQTHMPVVPSKEFAGRSGNGDWGDVLMQIDAYTSQLLDTIDGLGITDNTIFIFTADNGPEMLPGHNGWSGPWRGSYFTGLEGSLRVPFIMRWPGKVPAGKVSNEIVHEMDLYATFAAISGGTVPSDRVFDGVDQSDFFLGTQNKSNRDGFMVYVGNDVFGIKWRNWKMMFQEYNRGTDEKKTYGFPRFFNLYNDPKEEYPLTKATAGHFWVRWPMGEILSAHAASLQKEPPIQAGTPDPYEPVRGQ
;
A
#
# COMPACT_ATOMS: atom_id res chain seq x y z
N MET A 1 56.37 50.57 49.71
CA MET A 1 56.56 49.15 49.26
C MET A 1 55.17 48.64 48.89
N ILE A 2 54.84 48.56 47.61
CA ILE A 2 53.55 48.13 47.08
C ILE A 2 53.76 46.74 46.43
N SER A 3 53.19 45.72 47.05
CA SER A 3 53.27 44.30 46.59
C SER A 3 52.25 44.11 45.48
N LYS A 4 52.71 43.84 44.23
CA LYS A 4 51.86 43.39 43.11
C LYS A 4 51.58 41.91 43.26
N LYS A 5 50.34 41.53 43.50
CA LYS A 5 49.84 40.13 43.32
C LYS A 5 49.49 39.91 41.86
N ILE A 6 50.21 38.99 41.22
CA ILE A 6 49.93 38.52 39.87
C ILE A 6 48.86 37.41 40.01
N LEU A 7 47.68 37.63 39.42
CA LEU A 7 46.63 36.67 39.33
C LEU A 7 46.83 35.85 38.03
N LEU A 8 47.15 34.58 38.20
CA LEU A 8 47.38 33.65 37.08
C LEU A 8 45.99 33.02 36.75
N SER A 9 45.35 33.46 35.65
CA SER A 9 44.10 32.85 35.18
C SER A 9 44.43 31.59 34.37
N VAL A 10 44.10 30.44 34.89
CA VAL A 10 44.15 29.17 34.17
C VAL A 10 42.89 29.04 33.31
N ILE A 11 43.02 29.17 31.98
CA ILE A 11 41.97 28.87 31.01
C ILE A 11 41.98 27.35 30.80
N VAL A 12 41.00 26.65 31.37
CA VAL A 12 40.71 25.25 31.04
C VAL A 12 39.96 25.20 29.72
N ALA A 13 40.60 24.86 28.64
CA ALA A 13 39.96 24.57 27.36
C ALA A 13 39.26 23.21 27.45
N LEU A 14 37.95 23.23 27.55
CA LEU A 14 37.13 22.01 27.38
C LEU A 14 37.17 21.62 25.90
N VAL A 15 37.98 20.63 25.56
CA VAL A 15 37.90 19.95 24.26
C VAL A 15 36.72 19.05 24.28
N PHE A 16 35.61 19.49 23.64
CA PHE A 16 34.50 18.60 23.28
C PHE A 16 35.03 17.61 22.23
N VAL A 17 35.40 16.42 22.62
CA VAL A 17 35.56 15.29 21.74
C VAL A 17 34.15 14.89 21.31
N SER A 18 33.64 15.42 20.20
CA SER A 18 32.51 14.83 19.50
C SER A 18 32.96 13.45 19.02
N GLY A 19 32.59 12.41 19.79
CA GLY A 19 32.65 11.04 19.27
C GLY A 19 31.90 10.97 17.92
N PRO A 20 32.28 10.05 17.02
CA PRO A 20 31.48 9.84 15.83
C PRO A 20 30.05 9.55 16.32
N ALA A 21 29.09 10.39 15.88
CA ALA A 21 27.70 10.03 15.99
C ALA A 21 27.59 8.66 15.31
N VAL A 22 27.26 7.63 16.07
CA VAL A 22 26.88 6.34 15.48
C VAL A 22 25.69 6.69 14.63
N ALA A 23 25.90 6.76 13.32
CA ALA A 23 24.82 6.86 12.37
C ALA A 23 23.90 5.68 12.71
N GLN A 24 22.72 5.96 13.21
CA GLN A 24 21.72 4.92 13.43
C GLN A 24 21.57 4.26 12.05
N ASP A 25 21.96 2.98 11.95
CA ASP A 25 21.91 2.25 10.70
C ASP A 25 20.46 2.24 10.22
N ARG A 26 20.12 3.18 9.34
CA ARG A 26 18.78 3.29 8.76
C ARG A 26 18.58 2.13 7.81
N PRO A 27 17.56 1.29 8.00
CA PRO A 27 17.36 0.14 7.13
C PRO A 27 16.94 0.57 5.72
N ASN A 28 17.34 -0.20 4.74
CA ASN A 28 16.71 -0.16 3.42
C ASN A 28 15.27 -0.67 3.54
N ILE A 29 14.39 -0.21 2.67
CA ILE A 29 12.99 -0.63 2.63
C ILE A 29 12.67 -1.09 1.21
N VAL A 30 12.21 -2.33 1.07
CA VAL A 30 11.68 -2.90 -0.16
C VAL A 30 10.24 -3.29 0.08
N LEU A 31 9.32 -2.67 -0.65
CA LEU A 31 7.88 -2.90 -0.53
C LEU A 31 7.33 -3.43 -1.85
N VAL A 32 7.03 -4.73 -1.90
CA VAL A 32 6.28 -5.37 -2.98
C VAL A 32 4.79 -5.22 -2.70
N PHE A 33 4.07 -4.63 -3.65
CA PHE A 33 2.67 -4.25 -3.50
C PHE A 33 1.87 -4.76 -4.70
N MET A 34 1.11 -5.82 -4.48
CA MET A 34 0.34 -6.48 -5.53
C MET A 34 -0.95 -5.71 -5.83
N ASP A 35 -1.48 -5.89 -7.03
CA ASP A 35 -2.73 -5.27 -7.49
C ASP A 35 -3.87 -6.29 -7.48
N ASN A 36 -4.97 -6.00 -6.78
CA ASN A 36 -6.15 -6.88 -6.64
C ASN A 36 -5.81 -8.31 -6.15
N PHE A 37 -4.91 -8.44 -5.18
CA PHE A 37 -4.39 -9.72 -4.73
C PHE A 37 -5.11 -10.24 -3.48
N GLY A 38 -5.76 -11.39 -3.62
CA GLY A 38 -6.59 -11.95 -2.56
C GLY A 38 -5.81 -12.48 -1.36
N TYR A 39 -6.41 -12.37 -0.17
CA TYR A 39 -5.86 -12.93 1.06
C TYR A 39 -5.46 -14.40 0.93
N GLY A 40 -6.26 -15.19 0.22
CA GLY A 40 -6.09 -16.64 0.11
C GLY A 40 -5.17 -17.10 -1.01
N GLU A 41 -4.44 -16.25 -1.71
CA GLU A 41 -3.66 -16.67 -2.89
C GLU A 41 -2.38 -17.42 -2.55
N LEU A 42 -1.67 -17.03 -1.49
CA LEU A 42 -0.38 -17.60 -1.10
C LEU A 42 -0.53 -18.91 -0.30
N GLY A 43 0.46 -19.81 -0.39
CA GLY A 43 0.47 -21.07 0.34
C GLY A 43 0.30 -20.90 1.85
N VAL A 44 1.04 -19.98 2.47
CA VAL A 44 0.95 -19.66 3.91
C VAL A 44 -0.38 -19.04 4.34
N TYR A 45 -1.22 -18.63 3.39
CA TYR A 45 -2.58 -18.13 3.63
C TYR A 45 -3.67 -19.12 3.14
N GLY A 46 -3.28 -20.34 2.79
CA GLY A 46 -4.17 -21.44 2.40
C GLY A 46 -4.35 -21.65 0.90
N GLY A 47 -3.71 -20.82 0.07
CA GLY A 47 -3.70 -20.91 -1.39
C GLY A 47 -2.53 -21.72 -1.96
N GLY A 48 -1.70 -21.07 -2.80
CA GLY A 48 -0.59 -21.74 -3.45
C GLY A 48 -1.06 -22.89 -4.34
N ILE A 49 -0.68 -24.12 -4.03
CA ILE A 49 -1.12 -25.33 -4.77
C ILE A 49 -2.65 -25.43 -4.87
N THR A 50 -3.39 -25.03 -3.84
CA THR A 50 -4.86 -24.98 -3.87
C THR A 50 -5.39 -24.02 -4.95
N ARG A 51 -4.63 -22.97 -5.26
CA ARG A 51 -4.93 -22.01 -6.32
C ARG A 51 -4.26 -22.35 -7.67
N GLY A 52 -3.59 -23.48 -7.74
CA GLY A 52 -2.97 -23.99 -8.95
C GLY A 52 -1.49 -23.65 -9.13
N GLY A 53 -0.90 -22.78 -8.31
CA GLY A 53 0.51 -22.37 -8.41
C GLY A 53 1.18 -22.29 -7.04
N ALA A 54 2.29 -23.02 -6.84
CA ALA A 54 3.05 -22.97 -5.59
C ALA A 54 3.77 -21.63 -5.41
N THR A 55 3.86 -21.16 -4.16
CA THR A 55 4.54 -19.92 -3.78
C THR A 55 5.63 -20.15 -2.72
N PRO A 56 6.59 -21.08 -2.96
CA PRO A 56 7.50 -21.55 -1.91
C PRO A 56 8.44 -20.48 -1.38
N ARG A 57 8.86 -19.53 -2.19
CA ARG A 57 9.78 -18.46 -1.73
C ARG A 57 9.07 -17.46 -0.85
N ILE A 58 7.85 -17.06 -1.21
CA ILE A 58 7.02 -16.17 -0.39
C ILE A 58 6.58 -16.89 0.89
N ASP A 59 6.29 -18.18 0.82
CA ASP A 59 5.95 -18.98 2.00
C ASP A 59 7.15 -19.05 2.96
N THR A 60 8.37 -19.26 2.45
CA THR A 60 9.61 -19.19 3.25
C THR A 60 9.84 -17.79 3.83
N LEU A 61 9.58 -16.72 3.06
CA LEU A 61 9.67 -15.35 3.56
C LEU A 61 8.78 -15.12 4.80
N ALA A 62 7.61 -15.75 4.84
CA ALA A 62 6.72 -15.69 6.01
C ALA A 62 7.27 -16.44 7.22
N GLU A 63 8.02 -17.53 7.00
CA GLU A 63 8.73 -18.25 8.07
C GLU A 63 9.95 -17.46 8.59
N GLU A 64 10.59 -16.69 7.73
CA GLU A 64 11.73 -15.82 8.05
C GLU A 64 11.33 -14.53 8.76
N GLY A 65 10.03 -14.21 8.86
CA GLY A 65 9.54 -12.93 9.38
C GLY A 65 8.22 -12.98 10.12
N LEU A 66 7.52 -11.86 10.09
CA LEU A 66 6.18 -11.67 10.66
C LEU A 66 5.13 -11.81 9.56
N ARG A 67 4.10 -12.63 9.81
CA ARG A 67 2.90 -12.74 8.99
C ARG A 67 1.70 -12.17 9.74
N LEU A 68 0.97 -11.22 9.12
CA LEU A 68 -0.28 -10.71 9.68
C LEU A 68 -1.49 -11.37 9.01
N THR A 69 -2.45 -11.81 9.82
CA THR A 69 -3.72 -12.35 9.34
C THR A 69 -4.85 -11.31 9.38
N ASN A 70 -4.54 -10.08 9.80
CA ASN A 70 -5.48 -8.98 9.93
C ASN A 70 -4.84 -7.64 9.50
N PHE A 71 -4.06 -7.69 8.41
CA PHE A 71 -3.61 -6.49 7.71
C PHE A 71 -4.74 -6.00 6.82
N ASN A 72 -5.06 -4.72 6.91
CA ASN A 72 -6.22 -4.11 6.28
C ASN A 72 -5.80 -2.99 5.34
N VAL A 73 -6.57 -2.84 4.29
CA VAL A 73 -6.39 -1.88 3.21
C VAL A 73 -7.74 -1.22 2.89
N GLU A 74 -7.76 -0.28 1.96
CA GLU A 74 -9.00 0.25 1.43
C GLU A 74 -9.63 -0.72 0.42
N ALA A 75 -10.84 -0.40 -0.03
CA ALA A 75 -11.62 -1.32 -0.86
C ALA A 75 -11.26 -1.28 -2.36
N GLN A 76 -10.37 -0.38 -2.78
CA GLN A 76 -9.97 -0.14 -4.17
C GLN A 76 -8.53 0.36 -4.30
N CYS A 77 -7.96 0.25 -5.52
CA CYS A 77 -6.55 0.59 -5.82
C CYS A 77 -6.18 2.04 -5.47
N THR A 78 -6.82 3.06 -6.07
CA THR A 78 -6.51 4.48 -5.83
C THR A 78 -6.64 4.85 -4.36
N PRO A 79 -7.75 4.52 -3.66
CA PRO A 79 -7.87 4.74 -2.23
C PRO A 79 -6.73 4.12 -1.41
N SER A 80 -6.41 2.85 -1.64
CA SER A 80 -5.33 2.17 -0.91
C SER A 80 -3.96 2.80 -1.18
N ARG A 81 -3.66 3.07 -2.44
CA ARG A 81 -2.38 3.70 -2.79
C ARG A 81 -2.24 5.10 -2.16
N ALA A 82 -3.33 5.88 -2.11
CA ALA A 82 -3.35 7.16 -1.43
C ALA A 82 -3.18 7.01 0.08
N SER A 83 -3.90 6.07 0.69
CA SER A 83 -3.82 5.75 2.11
C SER A 83 -2.41 5.33 2.54
N LEU A 84 -1.78 4.43 1.78
CA LEU A 84 -0.39 4.02 1.97
C LEU A 84 0.58 5.20 1.86
N MET A 85 0.46 6.00 0.79
CA MET A 85 1.41 7.08 0.52
C MET A 85 1.27 8.27 1.46
N THR A 86 0.07 8.56 1.97
CA THR A 86 -0.18 9.77 2.80
C THR A 86 -0.32 9.47 4.30
N GLY A 87 -0.56 8.22 4.68
CA GLY A 87 -0.91 7.85 6.07
C GLY A 87 -2.27 8.40 6.50
N ARG A 88 -3.15 8.73 5.56
CA ARG A 88 -4.46 9.38 5.78
C ARG A 88 -5.57 8.62 5.09
N TYR A 89 -6.80 8.71 5.61
CA TYR A 89 -7.94 8.18 4.87
C TYR A 89 -8.09 8.86 3.50
N PRO A 90 -8.37 8.11 2.42
CA PRO A 90 -8.46 8.63 1.06
C PRO A 90 -9.53 9.71 0.88
N ILE A 91 -10.56 9.69 1.70
CA ILE A 91 -11.59 10.73 1.72
C ILE A 91 -11.01 12.13 1.99
N ARG A 92 -9.89 12.24 2.72
CA ARG A 92 -9.25 13.51 3.04
C ARG A 92 -8.55 14.15 1.85
N SER A 93 -7.96 13.32 0.98
CA SER A 93 -7.13 13.75 -0.16
C SER A 93 -7.89 13.82 -1.49
N GLY A 94 -9.21 13.56 -1.50
CA GLY A 94 -10.01 13.53 -2.72
C GLY A 94 -9.77 12.32 -3.61
N THR A 95 -9.19 11.25 -3.03
CA THR A 95 -8.83 10.01 -3.74
C THR A 95 -9.65 8.79 -3.28
N GLY A 96 -10.85 9.03 -2.73
CA GLY A 96 -11.72 7.98 -2.21
C GLY A 96 -12.30 7.04 -3.27
N THR A 97 -12.18 7.37 -4.56
CA THR A 97 -12.66 6.55 -5.67
C THR A 97 -11.57 6.36 -6.72
N VAL A 98 -11.61 5.25 -7.46
CA VAL A 98 -10.85 5.10 -8.70
C VAL A 98 -11.40 6.11 -9.71
N PRO A 99 -10.54 6.90 -10.37
CA PRO A 99 -10.98 7.87 -11.36
C PRO A 99 -11.48 7.14 -12.62
N ILE A 100 -12.70 7.47 -13.04
CA ILE A 100 -13.28 6.95 -14.29
C ILE A 100 -13.28 8.05 -15.37
N THR A 101 -12.46 9.09 -15.23
CA THR A 101 -12.46 10.24 -16.14
C THR A 101 -11.05 10.59 -16.59
N THR A 102 -10.95 11.23 -17.77
CA THR A 102 -9.71 11.81 -18.29
C THR A 102 -9.33 13.13 -17.63
N GLY A 103 -10.08 13.55 -16.61
CA GLY A 103 -9.88 14.81 -15.89
C GLY A 103 -8.71 14.81 -14.91
N LEU A 104 -8.55 15.93 -14.25
CA LEU A 104 -7.56 16.06 -13.18
C LEU A 104 -7.97 15.19 -11.98
N TYR A 105 -7.08 14.31 -11.54
CA TYR A 105 -7.27 13.47 -10.36
C TYR A 105 -5.94 13.19 -9.65
N GLY A 106 -6.01 12.44 -8.54
CA GLY A 106 -4.86 12.02 -7.75
C GLY A 106 -4.50 13.00 -6.65
N LEU A 107 -3.36 12.76 -6.04
CA LEU A 107 -2.88 13.56 -4.91
C LEU A 107 -2.51 14.98 -5.36
N THR A 108 -2.97 15.97 -4.61
CA THR A 108 -2.48 17.34 -4.75
C THR A 108 -1.03 17.43 -4.25
N GLN A 109 -0.26 18.40 -4.74
CA GLN A 109 1.10 18.66 -4.26
C GLN A 109 1.17 19.10 -2.78
N TRP A 110 0.02 19.44 -2.20
CA TRP A 110 -0.07 19.76 -0.77
C TRP A 110 0.08 18.51 0.11
N GLU A 111 -0.33 17.33 -0.36
CA GLU A 111 -0.10 16.09 0.38
C GLU A 111 1.41 15.82 0.49
N VAL A 112 1.82 15.22 1.60
CA VAL A 112 3.20 14.77 1.81
C VAL A 112 3.21 13.26 1.77
N THR A 113 3.83 12.71 0.77
CA THR A 113 3.88 11.26 0.57
C THR A 113 4.94 10.60 1.44
N MET A 114 4.81 9.29 1.62
CA MET A 114 5.83 8.44 2.24
C MET A 114 7.19 8.57 1.53
N ALA A 115 7.17 8.70 0.20
CA ALA A 115 8.40 8.87 -0.58
C ALA A 115 9.07 10.22 -0.31
N GLU A 116 8.30 11.31 -0.18
CA GLU A 116 8.83 12.62 0.22
C GLU A 116 9.40 12.57 1.63
N MET A 117 8.67 12.01 2.58
CA MET A 117 9.12 11.85 3.96
C MET A 117 10.44 11.06 4.06
N LEU A 118 10.56 9.97 3.31
CA LEU A 118 11.79 9.17 3.26
C LEU A 118 12.92 9.88 2.51
N SER A 119 12.61 10.60 1.41
CA SER A 119 13.58 11.42 0.69
C SER A 119 14.16 12.51 1.61
N ASP A 120 13.33 13.19 2.39
CA ASP A 120 13.74 14.19 3.38
C ASP A 120 14.57 13.57 4.52
N ALA A 121 14.30 12.31 4.87
CA ALA A 121 15.13 11.53 5.78
C ALA A 121 16.44 11.04 5.14
N GLY A 122 16.73 11.37 3.88
CA GLY A 122 18.00 11.08 3.19
C GLY A 122 18.03 9.73 2.46
N TYR A 123 16.88 9.10 2.23
CA TYR A 123 16.78 7.89 1.41
C TYR A 123 16.87 8.22 -0.07
N ALA A 124 17.46 7.30 -0.84
CA ALA A 124 17.20 7.22 -2.27
C ALA A 124 15.84 6.56 -2.48
N THR A 125 15.00 7.11 -3.35
CA THR A 125 13.62 6.65 -3.54
C THR A 125 13.37 6.23 -4.99
N GLY A 126 12.93 4.98 -5.19
CA GLY A 126 12.63 4.43 -6.51
C GLY A 126 11.29 3.72 -6.53
N MET A 127 10.52 3.94 -7.59
CA MET A 127 9.25 3.29 -7.82
C MET A 127 9.26 2.54 -9.15
N PHE A 128 8.79 1.29 -9.13
CA PHE A 128 8.77 0.41 -10.31
C PHE A 128 7.41 -0.27 -10.40
N GLY A 129 6.50 0.32 -11.19
CA GLY A 129 5.14 -0.19 -11.35
C GLY A 129 4.03 0.83 -11.52
N LYS A 130 2.81 0.43 -11.15
CA LYS A 130 1.56 1.19 -11.24
C LYS A 130 1.48 2.28 -10.16
N TRP A 131 1.26 3.52 -10.58
CA TRP A 131 1.07 4.67 -9.67
C TRP A 131 -0.36 4.86 -9.20
N HIS A 132 -1.26 5.18 -10.10
CA HIS A 132 -2.70 5.36 -9.91
C HIS A 132 -3.09 6.51 -8.97
N LEU A 133 -2.22 7.52 -8.80
CA LEU A 133 -2.44 8.70 -7.96
C LEU A 133 -2.27 10.02 -8.72
N GLY A 134 -2.44 9.99 -10.05
CA GLY A 134 -2.36 11.15 -10.95
C GLY A 134 -1.34 10.98 -12.05
N HIS A 135 -1.64 11.54 -13.24
CA HIS A 135 -0.81 11.42 -14.44
C HIS A 135 -0.60 12.75 -15.16
N THR A 136 -0.80 13.84 -14.46
CA THR A 136 -0.55 15.21 -14.94
C THR A 136 0.69 15.79 -14.27
N GLU A 137 1.24 16.87 -14.82
CA GLU A 137 2.32 17.64 -14.20
C GLU A 137 2.03 17.95 -12.73
N GLY A 138 3.00 17.75 -11.87
CA GLY A 138 2.89 17.89 -10.43
C GLY A 138 2.31 16.68 -9.68
N ARG A 139 1.84 15.64 -10.40
CA ARG A 139 1.18 14.45 -9.78
C ARG A 139 1.80 13.12 -10.17
N PHE A 140 2.86 13.14 -10.97
CA PHE A 140 3.63 11.92 -11.24
C PHE A 140 4.43 11.46 -10.01
N PRO A 141 4.82 10.19 -9.93
CA PRO A 141 5.63 9.69 -8.81
C PRO A 141 6.87 10.56 -8.53
N THR A 142 7.52 11.06 -9.58
CA THR A 142 8.71 11.91 -9.45
C THR A 142 8.43 13.33 -8.98
N ASP A 143 7.17 13.77 -9.03
CA ASP A 143 6.69 15.01 -8.43
C ASP A 143 6.30 14.81 -6.96
N GLN A 144 6.08 13.55 -6.55
CA GLN A 144 5.58 13.11 -5.26
C GLN A 144 6.64 12.32 -4.46
N GLY A 145 7.91 12.70 -4.62
CA GLY A 145 9.01 12.26 -3.74
C GLY A 145 9.89 11.13 -4.26
N PHE A 146 9.56 10.48 -5.38
CA PHE A 146 10.44 9.45 -5.94
C PHE A 146 11.56 10.08 -6.81
N ASP A 147 12.82 9.67 -6.57
CA ASP A 147 13.96 10.10 -7.36
C ASP A 147 13.92 9.53 -8.78
N GLU A 148 13.39 8.30 -8.93
CA GLU A 148 13.18 7.66 -10.22
C GLU A 148 11.91 6.81 -10.24
N TRP A 149 11.29 6.74 -11.41
CA TRP A 149 10.12 5.95 -11.69
C TRP A 149 10.20 5.27 -13.05
N TYR A 150 9.80 4.00 -13.09
CA TYR A 150 9.53 3.26 -14.32
C TYR A 150 8.25 2.46 -14.15
N GLY A 151 7.22 2.68 -15.00
CA GLY A 151 5.96 2.00 -14.86
C GLY A 151 4.78 2.66 -15.58
N VAL A 152 3.58 2.35 -15.14
CA VAL A 152 2.32 2.86 -15.71
C VAL A 152 1.64 3.82 -14.75
N PRO A 153 1.11 4.95 -15.26
CA PRO A 153 0.47 5.95 -14.40
C PRO A 153 -0.92 5.52 -13.89
N ASN A 154 -1.62 4.69 -14.65
CA ASN A 154 -3.01 4.27 -14.41
C ASN A 154 -3.12 2.76 -14.22
N SER A 155 -4.34 2.21 -14.28
CA SER A 155 -4.61 0.78 -14.22
C SER A 155 -4.59 0.12 -15.60
N THR A 156 -4.44 -1.19 -15.63
CA THR A 156 -4.35 -1.99 -16.86
C THR A 156 -5.64 -1.93 -17.70
N ASP A 157 -6.79 -1.75 -17.07
CA ASP A 157 -8.12 -1.78 -17.69
C ASP A 157 -8.72 -0.39 -17.97
N GLU A 158 -7.97 0.68 -17.71
CA GLU A 158 -8.47 2.04 -17.92
C GLU A 158 -8.33 2.54 -19.35
N SER A 159 -7.70 1.78 -20.24
CA SER A 159 -7.63 2.08 -21.65
C SER A 159 -7.85 0.84 -22.49
N LEU A 160 -8.42 1.02 -23.68
CA LEU A 160 -8.45 -0.03 -24.69
C LEU A 160 -7.06 -0.19 -25.31
N TRP A 161 -6.63 -1.42 -25.49
CA TRP A 161 -5.35 -1.70 -26.11
C TRP A 161 -5.43 -1.64 -27.63
N PRO A 162 -4.40 -1.07 -28.30
CA PRO A 162 -4.43 -0.84 -29.75
C PRO A 162 -4.62 -2.09 -30.61
N ASP A 163 -4.29 -3.27 -30.08
CA ASP A 163 -4.43 -4.55 -30.77
C ASP A 163 -5.78 -5.26 -30.54
N GLN A 164 -6.65 -4.67 -29.72
CA GLN A 164 -8.01 -5.18 -29.53
C GLN A 164 -8.90 -4.80 -30.72
N ALA A 165 -9.72 -5.75 -31.18
CA ALA A 165 -10.54 -5.57 -32.38
C ALA A 165 -11.49 -4.36 -32.31
N GLN A 166 -11.99 -4.03 -31.12
CA GLN A 166 -12.89 -2.90 -30.88
C GLN A 166 -12.16 -1.54 -30.76
N PHE A 167 -10.84 -1.51 -30.63
CA PHE A 167 -10.09 -0.28 -30.37
C PHE A 167 -10.28 0.77 -31.46
N ASN A 168 -10.09 0.39 -32.71
CA ASN A 168 -10.20 1.32 -33.83
C ASN A 168 -11.61 1.92 -33.96
N ALA A 169 -12.65 1.10 -33.83
CA ALA A 169 -14.01 1.59 -33.85
C ALA A 169 -14.31 2.60 -32.74
N VAL A 170 -13.86 2.32 -31.50
CA VAL A 170 -14.07 3.22 -30.37
C VAL A 170 -13.31 4.53 -30.55
N VAL A 171 -12.08 4.50 -31.06
CA VAL A 171 -11.27 5.70 -31.33
C VAL A 171 -11.82 6.51 -32.51
N GLU A 172 -12.11 5.87 -33.62
CA GLU A 172 -12.61 6.52 -34.86
C GLU A 172 -13.98 7.17 -34.65
N GLU A 173 -14.87 6.51 -33.91
CA GLU A 173 -16.20 7.01 -33.63
C GLU A 173 -16.27 7.89 -32.36
N ASN A 174 -15.15 8.07 -31.66
CA ASN A 174 -15.05 8.82 -30.40
C ASN A 174 -16.07 8.36 -29.33
N LEU A 175 -16.26 7.04 -29.23
CA LEU A 175 -17.24 6.44 -28.34
C LEU A 175 -16.81 6.43 -26.88
N SER A 176 -15.50 6.60 -26.60
CA SER A 176 -14.97 6.59 -25.24
C SER A 176 -13.78 7.54 -25.10
N PRO A 177 -13.77 8.41 -24.08
CA PRO A 177 -12.61 9.23 -23.75
C PRO A 177 -11.43 8.38 -23.22
N TYR A 178 -11.67 7.10 -22.88
CA TYR A 178 -10.66 6.15 -22.39
C TYR A 178 -9.99 5.35 -23.52
N ALA A 179 -10.43 5.49 -24.75
CA ALA A 179 -9.82 4.83 -25.91
C ALA A 179 -8.49 5.49 -26.29
N VAL A 180 -7.60 5.62 -25.33
CA VAL A 180 -6.26 6.18 -25.50
C VAL A 180 -5.25 5.10 -25.16
N PRO A 181 -4.23 4.86 -26.01
CA PRO A 181 -3.16 3.93 -25.68
C PRO A 181 -2.49 4.33 -24.36
N GLU A 182 -2.38 3.39 -23.42
CA GLU A 182 -1.56 3.55 -22.22
C GLU A 182 -0.08 3.45 -22.60
N PHE A 183 0.77 4.09 -21.81
CA PHE A 183 2.22 4.06 -22.03
C PHE A 183 2.95 3.67 -20.74
N VAL A 184 4.06 2.98 -20.92
CA VAL A 184 5.08 2.90 -19.87
C VAL A 184 5.87 4.20 -19.89
N TYR A 185 6.10 4.75 -18.70
CA TYR A 185 6.86 5.98 -18.50
C TYR A 185 8.18 5.68 -17.79
N GLU A 186 9.15 6.54 -18.07
CA GLU A 186 10.40 6.65 -17.29
C GLU A 186 10.53 8.10 -16.81
N GLY A 187 10.68 8.27 -15.49
CA GLY A 187 10.77 9.57 -14.84
C GLY A 187 12.00 9.69 -13.93
N ARG A 188 12.48 10.91 -13.79
CA ARG A 188 13.51 11.32 -12.83
C ARG A 188 13.05 12.60 -12.14
N LYS A 189 13.29 12.71 -10.83
CA LYS A 189 12.98 13.90 -10.04
C LYS A 189 13.52 15.16 -10.71
N GLY A 190 12.68 16.19 -10.81
CA GLY A 190 13.04 17.46 -11.43
C GLY A 190 12.95 17.50 -12.96
N SER A 191 12.40 16.47 -13.60
CA SER A 191 12.15 16.45 -15.04
C SER A 191 10.84 15.73 -15.37
N ALA A 192 10.14 16.20 -16.42
CA ALA A 192 8.92 15.57 -16.86
C ALA A 192 9.15 14.11 -17.29
N PRO A 193 8.31 13.16 -16.86
CA PRO A 193 8.40 11.76 -17.27
C PRO A 193 8.22 11.60 -18.79
N LYS A 194 8.92 10.63 -19.36
CA LYS A 194 8.89 10.35 -20.80
C LYS A 194 8.12 9.07 -21.07
N LYS A 195 7.24 9.08 -22.09
CA LYS A 195 6.67 7.88 -22.66
C LYS A 195 7.76 7.08 -23.37
N VAL A 196 7.99 5.83 -22.95
CA VAL A 196 9.07 5.00 -23.50
C VAL A 196 8.58 3.90 -24.42
N LYS A 197 7.40 3.36 -24.17
CA LYS A 197 6.75 2.36 -25.04
C LYS A 197 5.25 2.32 -24.78
N VAL A 198 4.49 1.79 -25.75
CA VAL A 198 3.06 1.52 -25.58
C VAL A 198 2.89 0.35 -24.62
N TYR A 199 1.93 0.46 -23.70
CA TYR A 199 1.49 -0.62 -22.84
C TYR A 199 0.30 -1.33 -23.49
N ASP A 200 0.57 -2.42 -24.19
CA ASP A 200 -0.39 -3.21 -24.97
C ASP A 200 -0.49 -4.65 -24.46
N SER A 201 -1.30 -5.46 -25.11
CA SER A 201 -1.51 -6.86 -24.74
C SER A 201 -0.24 -7.72 -24.88
N ALA A 202 0.69 -7.33 -25.75
CA ALA A 202 1.96 -8.02 -25.91
C ALA A 202 2.92 -7.72 -24.75
N LEU A 203 2.89 -6.49 -24.23
CA LEU A 203 3.71 -6.08 -23.10
C LEU A 203 3.10 -6.46 -21.75
N ARG A 204 1.77 -6.57 -21.66
CA ARG A 204 1.04 -6.89 -20.42
C ARG A 204 1.63 -8.08 -19.64
N PRO A 205 1.92 -9.22 -20.25
CA PRO A 205 2.51 -10.37 -19.53
C PRO A 205 3.96 -10.17 -19.09
N GLU A 206 4.72 -9.30 -19.75
CA GLU A 206 6.17 -9.15 -19.56
C GLU A 206 6.53 -7.96 -18.65
N ILE A 207 5.62 -7.02 -18.42
CA ILE A 207 5.92 -5.74 -17.74
C ILE A 207 6.47 -5.95 -16.33
N ASP A 208 5.88 -6.85 -15.52
CA ASP A 208 6.31 -7.04 -14.13
C ASP A 208 7.73 -7.66 -14.05
N GLY A 209 8.16 -8.40 -15.06
CA GLY A 209 9.55 -8.83 -15.22
C GLY A 209 10.49 -7.65 -15.45
N GLU A 210 10.12 -6.71 -16.32
CA GLU A 210 10.90 -5.49 -16.54
C GLU A 210 10.97 -4.62 -15.28
N LEU A 211 9.86 -4.48 -14.56
CA LEU A 211 9.79 -3.75 -13.29
C LEU A 211 10.75 -4.36 -12.26
N THR A 212 10.79 -5.69 -12.18
CA THR A 212 11.69 -6.43 -11.29
C THR A 212 13.16 -6.14 -11.63
N GLU A 213 13.55 -6.21 -12.90
CA GLU A 213 14.92 -5.93 -13.33
C GLU A 213 15.33 -4.46 -13.04
N ARG A 214 14.44 -3.49 -13.27
CA ARG A 214 14.67 -2.08 -12.95
C ARG A 214 14.84 -1.87 -11.44
N ALA A 215 14.04 -2.54 -10.62
CA ALA A 215 14.16 -2.48 -9.17
C ALA A 215 15.47 -3.10 -8.67
N LYS A 216 15.90 -4.24 -9.21
CA LYS A 216 17.18 -4.89 -8.90
C LYS A 216 18.37 -3.97 -9.22
N ASP A 217 18.33 -3.27 -10.37
CA ASP A 217 19.34 -2.28 -10.73
C ASP A 217 19.36 -1.11 -9.74
N PHE A 218 18.21 -0.55 -9.40
CA PHE A 218 18.08 0.53 -8.40
C PHE A 218 18.65 0.10 -7.03
N ILE A 219 18.23 -1.06 -6.52
CA ILE A 219 18.69 -1.63 -5.25
C ILE A 219 20.23 -1.78 -5.28
N THR A 220 20.76 -2.33 -6.38
CA THR A 220 22.21 -2.54 -6.53
C THR A 220 22.99 -1.22 -6.53
N ARG A 221 22.51 -0.22 -7.26
CA ARG A 221 23.17 1.12 -7.32
C ARG A 221 23.08 1.82 -5.97
N SER A 222 21.93 1.77 -5.32
CA SER A 222 21.72 2.40 -4.02
C SER A 222 22.58 1.77 -2.94
N ALA A 223 22.63 0.44 -2.85
CA ALA A 223 23.49 -0.29 -1.93
C ALA A 223 24.97 0.07 -2.11
N LYS A 224 25.46 0.11 -3.35
CA LYS A 224 26.84 0.52 -3.66
C LYS A 224 27.16 1.97 -3.29
N SER A 225 26.15 2.85 -3.29
CA SER A 225 26.32 4.25 -2.90
C SER A 225 26.41 4.46 -1.38
N GLY A 226 26.04 3.44 -0.59
CA GLY A 226 25.97 3.50 0.87
C GLY A 226 24.80 4.36 1.41
N LYS A 227 23.86 4.77 0.56
CA LYS A 227 22.63 5.47 0.99
C LYS A 227 21.54 4.46 1.32
N PRO A 228 20.79 4.64 2.41
CA PRO A 228 19.58 3.87 2.61
C PRO A 228 18.61 4.16 1.46
N PHE A 229 17.77 3.19 1.09
CA PHE A 229 16.86 3.34 -0.02
C PHE A 229 15.46 2.82 0.29
N PHE A 230 14.48 3.39 -0.40
CA PHE A 230 13.11 2.92 -0.48
C PHE A 230 12.82 2.49 -1.92
N ALA A 231 12.67 1.19 -2.13
CA ALA A 231 12.25 0.60 -3.39
C ALA A 231 10.78 0.18 -3.27
N PHE A 232 9.89 0.87 -3.98
CA PHE A 232 8.48 0.57 -4.04
C PHE A 232 8.15 -0.13 -5.35
N LEU A 233 7.65 -1.36 -5.27
CA LEU A 233 7.32 -2.21 -6.41
C LEU A 233 5.82 -2.50 -6.46
N PRO A 234 4.99 -1.54 -6.91
CA PRO A 234 3.57 -1.78 -7.12
C PRO A 234 3.38 -2.50 -8.46
N TYR A 235 3.40 -3.84 -8.41
CA TYR A 235 3.20 -4.68 -9.57
C TYR A 235 1.83 -4.48 -10.21
N THR A 236 1.68 -4.90 -11.47
CA THR A 236 0.43 -4.80 -12.21
C THR A 236 -0.42 -6.09 -12.10
N GLN A 237 0.19 -7.21 -11.72
CA GLN A 237 -0.50 -8.45 -11.41
C GLN A 237 -1.02 -8.41 -9.94
N THR A 238 -2.20 -8.94 -9.64
CA THR A 238 -3.10 -9.79 -10.44
C THR A 238 -4.31 -9.04 -11.00
N HIS A 239 -4.18 -7.74 -11.28
CA HIS A 239 -5.25 -7.00 -11.94
C HIS A 239 -5.56 -7.61 -13.32
N MET A 240 -6.83 -7.60 -13.69
CA MET A 240 -7.27 -8.13 -15.00
C MET A 240 -6.70 -7.33 -16.19
N PRO A 241 -6.43 -7.98 -17.31
CA PRO A 241 -6.42 -9.41 -17.53
C PRO A 241 -5.19 -10.08 -16.88
N VAL A 242 -5.41 -11.23 -16.26
CA VAL A 242 -4.36 -12.04 -15.67
C VAL A 242 -3.73 -12.87 -16.76
N VAL A 243 -2.51 -12.53 -17.14
CA VAL A 243 -1.77 -13.18 -18.23
C VAL A 243 -0.33 -13.42 -17.78
N PRO A 244 0.13 -14.67 -17.74
CA PRO A 244 1.51 -15.01 -17.39
C PRO A 244 2.47 -14.58 -18.52
N SER A 245 3.71 -14.28 -18.16
CA SER A 245 4.76 -14.08 -19.16
C SER A 245 5.06 -15.37 -19.91
N LYS A 246 5.70 -15.25 -21.08
CA LYS A 246 6.07 -16.40 -21.91
C LYS A 246 6.91 -17.43 -21.15
N GLU A 247 7.71 -16.97 -20.21
CA GLU A 247 8.53 -17.83 -19.37
C GLU A 247 7.67 -18.71 -18.45
N PHE A 248 6.55 -18.22 -17.94
CA PHE A 248 5.72 -18.90 -16.96
C PHE A 248 4.49 -19.59 -17.56
N ALA A 249 4.07 -19.21 -18.75
CA ALA A 249 2.91 -19.78 -19.42
C ALA A 249 2.98 -21.32 -19.51
N GLY A 250 1.98 -21.98 -18.96
CA GLY A 250 1.85 -23.44 -18.89
C GLY A 250 2.68 -24.14 -17.80
N ARG A 251 3.49 -23.43 -17.00
CA ARG A 251 4.37 -24.06 -16.00
C ARG A 251 3.62 -24.72 -14.86
N SER A 252 2.52 -24.16 -14.41
CA SER A 252 1.71 -24.77 -13.34
C SER A 252 0.91 -25.98 -13.81
N GLY A 253 0.59 -26.04 -15.09
CA GLY A 253 -0.37 -27.00 -15.66
C GLY A 253 -1.82 -26.76 -15.20
N ASN A 254 -2.11 -25.64 -14.53
CA ASN A 254 -3.40 -25.30 -13.90
C ASN A 254 -4.00 -23.97 -14.42
N GLY A 255 -3.51 -23.48 -15.57
CA GLY A 255 -3.98 -22.24 -16.20
C GLY A 255 -3.26 -21.01 -15.70
N ASP A 256 -3.62 -19.87 -16.32
CA ASP A 256 -2.91 -18.59 -16.21
C ASP A 256 -2.78 -18.09 -14.77
N TRP A 257 -3.79 -18.31 -13.93
CA TRP A 257 -3.72 -17.90 -12.52
C TRP A 257 -2.61 -18.60 -11.75
N GLY A 258 -2.51 -19.92 -11.89
CA GLY A 258 -1.43 -20.71 -11.28
C GLY A 258 -0.06 -20.31 -11.80
N ASP A 259 0.05 -20.07 -13.11
CA ASP A 259 1.29 -19.63 -13.76
C ASP A 259 1.73 -18.24 -13.23
N VAL A 260 0.79 -17.30 -13.07
CA VAL A 260 1.06 -15.97 -12.52
C VAL A 260 1.46 -16.03 -11.04
N LEU A 261 0.87 -16.92 -10.22
CA LEU A 261 1.33 -17.11 -8.84
C LEU A 261 2.78 -17.57 -8.78
N MET A 262 3.17 -18.53 -9.64
CA MET A 262 4.57 -18.97 -9.75
C MET A 262 5.48 -17.86 -10.26
N GLN A 263 5.02 -17.02 -11.18
CA GLN A 263 5.74 -15.85 -11.67
C GLN A 263 6.02 -14.84 -10.57
N ILE A 264 5.02 -14.49 -9.76
CA ILE A 264 5.13 -13.56 -8.62
C ILE A 264 6.12 -14.10 -7.59
N ASP A 265 6.05 -15.40 -7.28
CA ASP A 265 6.98 -16.05 -6.37
C ASP A 265 8.43 -15.98 -6.88
N ALA A 266 8.64 -16.23 -8.17
CA ALA A 266 9.96 -16.16 -8.80
C ALA A 266 10.52 -14.71 -8.81
N TYR A 267 9.70 -13.70 -9.11
CA TYR A 267 10.14 -12.30 -9.09
C TYR A 267 10.46 -11.84 -7.66
N THR A 268 9.67 -12.27 -6.68
CA THR A 268 9.98 -12.04 -5.26
C THR A 268 11.30 -12.70 -4.87
N SER A 269 11.57 -13.95 -5.33
CA SER A 269 12.86 -14.62 -5.13
C SER A 269 14.02 -13.81 -5.69
N GLN A 270 13.91 -13.32 -6.92
CA GLN A 270 14.97 -12.53 -7.56
C GLN A 270 15.33 -11.26 -6.77
N LEU A 271 14.34 -10.58 -6.19
CA LEU A 271 14.59 -9.41 -5.34
C LEU A 271 15.33 -9.80 -4.06
N LEU A 272 14.88 -10.87 -3.40
CA LEU A 272 15.50 -11.38 -2.18
C LEU A 272 16.93 -11.86 -2.44
N ASP A 273 17.17 -12.62 -3.54
CA ASP A 273 18.48 -13.07 -3.96
C ASP A 273 19.44 -11.88 -4.27
N THR A 274 18.91 -10.79 -4.82
CA THR A 274 19.66 -9.57 -5.06
C THR A 274 20.13 -8.94 -3.74
N ILE A 275 19.22 -8.82 -2.76
CA ILE A 275 19.50 -8.28 -1.43
C ILE A 275 20.55 -9.14 -0.70
N ASP A 276 20.36 -10.48 -0.75
CA ASP A 276 21.25 -11.46 -0.12
C ASP A 276 22.65 -11.44 -0.79
N GLY A 277 22.70 -11.39 -2.12
CA GLY A 277 23.94 -11.31 -2.90
C GLY A 277 24.74 -10.00 -2.70
N LEU A 278 24.05 -8.93 -2.30
CA LEU A 278 24.68 -7.65 -1.94
C LEU A 278 25.17 -7.60 -0.47
N GLY A 279 24.82 -8.60 0.35
CA GLY A 279 25.18 -8.66 1.76
C GLY A 279 24.47 -7.61 2.63
N ILE A 280 23.29 -7.13 2.22
CA ILE A 280 22.51 -6.10 2.93
C ILE A 280 21.25 -6.63 3.60
N THR A 281 21.09 -7.93 3.68
CA THR A 281 19.90 -8.63 4.20
C THR A 281 19.54 -8.18 5.62
N ASP A 282 20.51 -8.12 6.53
CA ASP A 282 20.29 -7.75 7.93
C ASP A 282 19.91 -6.27 8.12
N ASN A 283 20.20 -5.43 7.11
CA ASN A 283 19.83 -4.01 7.11
C ASN A 283 18.73 -3.68 6.09
N THR A 284 17.89 -4.65 5.76
CA THR A 284 16.79 -4.44 4.81
C THR A 284 15.47 -4.96 5.36
N ILE A 285 14.48 -4.07 5.40
CA ILE A 285 13.08 -4.40 5.60
C ILE A 285 12.53 -4.83 4.25
N PHE A 286 12.05 -6.07 4.16
CA PHE A 286 11.34 -6.56 2.99
C PHE A 286 9.88 -6.84 3.34
N ILE A 287 8.95 -6.24 2.59
CA ILE A 287 7.52 -6.40 2.79
C ILE A 287 6.88 -6.89 1.49
N PHE A 288 6.01 -7.90 1.61
CA PHE A 288 5.10 -8.36 0.57
C PHE A 288 3.66 -8.14 1.03
N THR A 289 2.86 -7.38 0.25
CA THR A 289 1.45 -7.12 0.52
C THR A 289 0.70 -6.73 -0.75
N ALA A 290 -0.54 -6.25 -0.64
CA ALA A 290 -1.39 -5.84 -1.77
C ALA A 290 -2.21 -4.60 -1.44
N ASP A 291 -2.81 -3.99 -2.49
CA ASP A 291 -3.61 -2.77 -2.36
C ASP A 291 -5.07 -3.04 -1.98
N ASN A 292 -5.67 -4.11 -2.42
CA ASN A 292 -7.04 -4.49 -2.05
C ASN A 292 -7.28 -5.98 -2.31
N GLY A 293 -8.42 -6.47 -1.80
CA GLY A 293 -8.87 -7.83 -2.06
C GLY A 293 -9.13 -8.10 -3.54
N PRO A 294 -9.31 -9.38 -3.92
CA PRO A 294 -9.30 -9.83 -5.30
C PRO A 294 -10.57 -9.39 -6.04
N GLU A 295 -10.46 -9.26 -7.35
CA GLU A 295 -11.63 -9.25 -8.21
C GLU A 295 -12.27 -10.63 -8.33
N MET A 296 -13.59 -10.65 -8.52
CA MET A 296 -14.36 -11.87 -8.79
C MET A 296 -15.14 -11.67 -10.10
N LEU A 297 -14.41 -11.66 -11.20
CA LEU A 297 -14.95 -11.53 -12.55
C LEU A 297 -14.76 -12.84 -13.31
N PRO A 298 -15.70 -13.24 -14.20
CA PRO A 298 -15.57 -14.47 -14.98
C PRO A 298 -14.22 -14.54 -15.72
N GLY A 299 -13.46 -15.60 -15.49
CA GLY A 299 -12.13 -15.80 -16.06
C GLY A 299 -10.97 -15.16 -15.29
N HIS A 300 -11.23 -14.28 -14.32
CA HIS A 300 -10.22 -13.56 -13.55
C HIS A 300 -10.50 -13.60 -12.04
N ASN A 301 -10.98 -14.73 -11.51
CA ASN A 301 -11.38 -14.85 -10.13
C ASN A 301 -10.19 -15.05 -9.20
N GLY A 302 -9.87 -14.05 -8.40
CA GLY A 302 -9.02 -14.19 -7.25
C GLY A 302 -9.75 -14.86 -6.07
N TRP A 303 -9.03 -15.07 -4.96
CA TRP A 303 -9.56 -15.76 -3.79
C TRP A 303 -9.24 -15.04 -2.49
N SER A 304 -10.28 -14.60 -1.81
CA SER A 304 -10.20 -13.95 -0.50
C SER A 304 -10.00 -14.91 0.69
N GLY A 305 -9.74 -16.19 0.42
CA GLY A 305 -9.59 -17.19 1.46
C GLY A 305 -10.88 -17.45 2.23
N PRO A 306 -10.85 -17.46 3.57
CA PRO A 306 -12.05 -17.73 4.38
C PRO A 306 -13.03 -16.55 4.45
N TRP A 307 -12.65 -15.36 3.95
CA TRP A 307 -13.40 -14.13 4.07
C TRP A 307 -14.44 -13.99 2.98
N ARG A 308 -15.61 -13.42 3.30
CA ARG A 308 -16.61 -13.06 2.31
C ARG A 308 -16.28 -11.71 1.68
N GLY A 309 -16.67 -11.53 0.42
CA GLY A 309 -16.46 -10.31 -0.33
C GLY A 309 -15.21 -10.33 -1.19
N SER A 310 -15.07 -9.28 -1.96
CA SER A 310 -14.03 -9.07 -2.97
C SER A 310 -13.80 -7.58 -3.13
N TYR A 311 -13.01 -7.19 -4.11
CA TYR A 311 -12.85 -5.79 -4.53
C TYR A 311 -14.17 -5.00 -4.43
N PHE A 312 -14.10 -3.80 -3.85
CA PHE A 312 -15.21 -2.84 -3.77
C PHE A 312 -16.42 -3.27 -2.93
N THR A 313 -16.30 -4.16 -1.97
CA THR A 313 -17.47 -4.60 -1.15
C THR A 313 -17.47 -4.06 0.28
N GLY A 314 -16.34 -3.63 0.81
CA GLY A 314 -16.19 -3.23 2.22
C GLY A 314 -16.29 -4.39 3.22
N LEU A 315 -16.34 -5.64 2.74
CA LEU A 315 -16.31 -6.86 3.54
C LEU A 315 -14.87 -7.30 3.81
N GLU A 316 -14.67 -8.27 4.72
CA GLU A 316 -13.31 -8.69 5.09
C GLU A 316 -12.50 -9.20 3.89
N GLY A 317 -13.13 -9.84 2.91
CA GLY A 317 -12.47 -10.27 1.67
C GLY A 317 -12.05 -9.14 0.73
N SER A 318 -12.61 -7.93 0.91
CA SER A 318 -12.17 -6.71 0.23
C SER A 318 -10.99 -6.05 0.94
N LEU A 319 -11.02 -6.08 2.28
CA LEU A 319 -10.16 -5.27 3.14
C LEU A 319 -8.94 -6.02 3.67
N ARG A 320 -9.01 -7.36 3.80
CA ARG A 320 -7.86 -8.14 4.25
C ARG A 320 -7.06 -8.65 3.06
N VAL A 321 -5.77 -8.39 3.12
CA VAL A 321 -4.80 -8.89 2.14
C VAL A 321 -3.63 -9.57 2.86
N PRO A 322 -2.79 -10.37 2.17
CA PRO A 322 -1.57 -10.90 2.75
C PRO A 322 -0.64 -9.76 3.17
N PHE A 323 0.04 -9.96 4.31
CA PHE A 323 1.12 -9.09 4.75
C PHE A 323 2.22 -9.94 5.38
N ILE A 324 3.41 -9.84 4.81
CA ILE A 324 4.60 -10.54 5.28
C ILE A 324 5.72 -9.51 5.38
N MET A 325 6.40 -9.45 6.52
CA MET A 325 7.51 -8.53 6.77
C MET A 325 8.72 -9.29 7.30
N ARG A 326 9.87 -9.16 6.63
CA ARG A 326 11.16 -9.69 7.07
C ARG A 326 12.13 -8.56 7.37
N TRP A 327 12.75 -8.62 8.53
CA TRP A 327 13.91 -7.81 8.88
C TRP A 327 14.75 -8.64 9.87
N PRO A 328 15.77 -9.38 9.40
CA PRO A 328 16.53 -10.29 10.23
C PRO A 328 17.14 -9.63 11.45
N GLY A 329 17.05 -10.32 12.58
CA GLY A 329 17.55 -9.80 13.88
C GLY A 329 16.76 -8.64 14.50
N LYS A 330 15.70 -8.15 13.83
CA LYS A 330 14.84 -7.06 14.32
C LYS A 330 13.38 -7.51 14.41
N VAL A 331 12.81 -8.03 13.34
CA VAL A 331 11.44 -8.58 13.33
C VAL A 331 11.52 -10.06 13.70
N PRO A 332 10.72 -10.53 14.70
CA PRO A 332 10.73 -11.94 15.11
C PRO A 332 10.34 -12.87 13.96
N ALA A 333 11.21 -13.82 13.61
CA ALA A 333 10.95 -14.85 12.60
C ALA A 333 9.85 -15.83 13.05
N GLY A 334 9.03 -16.30 12.09
CA GLY A 334 7.95 -17.27 12.32
C GLY A 334 6.78 -16.73 13.14
N LYS A 335 6.74 -15.41 13.41
CA LYS A 335 5.62 -14.80 14.15
C LYS A 335 4.38 -14.68 13.29
N VAL A 336 3.25 -15.13 13.81
CA VAL A 336 1.93 -14.92 13.20
C VAL A 336 1.08 -14.09 14.17
N SER A 337 0.42 -13.04 13.67
CA SER A 337 -0.44 -12.21 14.49
C SER A 337 -1.75 -11.85 13.78
N ASN A 338 -2.84 -11.82 14.57
CA ASN A 338 -4.16 -11.37 14.12
C ASN A 338 -4.52 -9.97 14.68
N GLU A 339 -3.53 -9.22 15.13
CA GLU A 339 -3.71 -7.82 15.53
C GLU A 339 -4.03 -6.96 14.29
N ILE A 340 -4.87 -5.95 14.47
CA ILE A 340 -5.23 -5.02 13.38
C ILE A 340 -4.03 -4.14 13.06
N VAL A 341 -3.64 -4.12 11.79
CA VAL A 341 -2.77 -3.11 11.20
C VAL A 341 -3.46 -2.62 9.93
N HIS A 342 -3.40 -1.34 9.66
CA HIS A 342 -3.90 -0.75 8.41
C HIS A 342 -2.71 -0.26 7.57
N GLU A 343 -2.83 -0.27 6.24
CA GLU A 343 -1.74 0.16 5.36
C GLU A 343 -1.26 1.60 5.65
N MET A 344 -2.16 2.51 6.07
CA MET A 344 -1.81 3.87 6.48
C MET A 344 -0.83 3.93 7.65
N ASP A 345 -0.75 2.85 8.46
CA ASP A 345 0.15 2.77 9.60
C ASP A 345 1.62 2.64 9.18
N LEU A 346 1.85 2.13 7.96
CA LEU A 346 3.21 1.97 7.42
C LEU A 346 3.92 3.32 7.28
N TYR A 347 3.20 4.40 6.99
CA TYR A 347 3.78 5.74 6.93
C TYR A 347 4.39 6.16 8.27
N ALA A 348 3.60 6.14 9.34
CA ALA A 348 4.07 6.52 10.69
C ALA A 348 5.18 5.58 11.17
N THR A 349 5.05 4.29 10.88
CA THR A 349 6.03 3.26 11.24
C THR A 349 7.37 3.48 10.54
N PHE A 350 7.34 3.77 9.24
CA PHE A 350 8.57 4.06 8.50
C PHE A 350 9.17 5.40 8.90
N ALA A 351 8.36 6.41 9.23
CA ALA A 351 8.88 7.65 9.81
C ALA A 351 9.65 7.38 11.12
N ALA A 352 9.07 6.59 12.03
CA ALA A 352 9.73 6.23 13.29
C ALA A 352 11.05 5.45 13.08
N ILE A 353 11.04 4.46 12.18
CA ILE A 353 12.21 3.61 11.91
C ILE A 353 13.31 4.36 11.14
N SER A 354 12.95 5.21 10.19
CA SER A 354 13.89 5.94 9.33
C SER A 354 14.43 7.24 9.94
N GLY A 355 13.80 7.71 11.02
CA GLY A 355 14.04 9.04 11.57
C GLY A 355 13.40 10.17 10.75
N GLY A 356 12.39 9.83 9.94
CA GLY A 356 11.54 10.78 9.22
C GLY A 356 10.54 11.47 10.12
N THR A 357 9.80 12.43 9.57
CA THR A 357 8.84 13.24 10.32
C THR A 357 7.43 13.07 9.75
N VAL A 358 6.47 12.75 10.60
CA VAL A 358 5.05 12.77 10.23
C VAL A 358 4.58 14.23 10.15
N PRO A 359 3.83 14.64 9.11
CA PRO A 359 3.28 15.99 9.02
C PRO A 359 2.40 16.35 10.21
N SER A 360 2.59 17.54 10.78
CA SER A 360 1.85 18.04 11.95
C SER A 360 0.85 19.14 11.61
N ASP A 361 0.85 19.62 10.37
CA ASP A 361 0.00 20.71 9.85
C ASP A 361 -1.38 20.24 9.37
N ARG A 362 -1.61 18.93 9.41
CA ARG A 362 -2.81 18.23 8.91
C ARG A 362 -3.24 17.11 9.83
N VAL A 363 -4.49 16.65 9.68
CA VAL A 363 -4.97 15.45 10.37
C VAL A 363 -4.27 14.25 9.75
N PHE A 364 -3.64 13.44 10.59
CA PHE A 364 -2.95 12.22 10.22
C PHE A 364 -3.65 11.00 10.87
N ASP A 365 -3.90 9.94 10.11
CA ASP A 365 -4.69 8.79 10.59
C ASP A 365 -3.85 7.54 10.88
N GLY A 366 -2.63 7.48 10.33
CA GLY A 366 -1.70 6.38 10.54
C GLY A 366 -1.18 6.32 11.99
N VAL A 367 -0.91 5.12 12.46
CA VAL A 367 -0.40 4.86 13.82
C VAL A 367 0.93 4.14 13.72
N ASP A 368 1.93 4.59 14.47
CA ASP A 368 3.22 3.91 14.55
C ASP A 368 3.08 2.51 15.12
N GLN A 369 3.54 1.51 14.39
CA GLN A 369 3.53 0.08 14.73
C GLN A 369 4.96 -0.47 14.97
N SER A 370 5.96 0.39 15.08
CA SER A 370 7.35 -0.05 15.17
C SER A 370 7.58 -1.02 16.33
N ASP A 371 7.09 -0.71 17.54
CA ASP A 371 7.20 -1.57 18.71
C ASP A 371 6.51 -2.94 18.51
N PHE A 372 5.36 -2.96 17.82
CA PHE A 372 4.66 -4.19 17.52
C PHE A 372 5.42 -5.03 16.47
N PHE A 373 5.94 -4.43 15.42
CA PHE A 373 6.70 -5.13 14.39
C PHE A 373 8.05 -5.64 14.92
N LEU A 374 8.75 -4.85 15.73
CA LEU A 374 10.01 -5.23 16.37
C LEU A 374 9.81 -6.26 17.50
N GLY A 375 8.58 -6.55 17.89
CA GLY A 375 8.26 -7.55 18.90
C GLY A 375 8.53 -7.09 20.34
N THR A 376 8.75 -5.79 20.58
CA THR A 376 8.87 -5.21 21.91
C THR A 376 7.52 -5.14 22.62
N GLN A 377 6.43 -5.16 21.83
CA GLN A 377 5.06 -5.38 22.33
C GLN A 377 4.31 -6.43 21.48
N ASN A 378 3.29 -7.05 22.07
CA ASN A 378 2.49 -8.10 21.40
C ASN A 378 1.20 -7.58 20.77
N LYS A 379 0.79 -6.35 21.06
CA LYS A 379 -0.43 -5.74 20.54
C LYS A 379 -0.09 -4.63 19.57
N SER A 380 -0.91 -4.52 18.52
CA SER A 380 -0.92 -3.35 17.67
C SER A 380 -1.37 -2.10 18.44
N ASN A 381 -0.88 -0.95 18.01
CA ASN A 381 -1.32 0.35 18.52
C ASN A 381 -2.66 0.81 17.90
N ARG A 382 -3.21 0.04 16.95
CA ARG A 382 -4.50 0.32 16.31
C ARG A 382 -5.60 -0.56 16.90
N ASP A 383 -6.63 0.04 17.46
CA ASP A 383 -7.82 -0.68 17.93
C ASP A 383 -8.89 -0.85 16.83
N GLY A 384 -8.94 0.05 15.83
CA GLY A 384 -9.95 0.00 14.79
C GLY A 384 -9.80 1.10 13.74
N PHE A 385 -10.72 1.09 12.77
CA PHE A 385 -10.72 2.05 11.65
C PHE A 385 -12.11 2.15 10.99
N MET A 386 -12.29 3.23 10.20
CA MET A 386 -13.46 3.45 9.37
C MET A 386 -13.37 2.62 8.10
N VAL A 387 -14.45 1.98 7.70
CA VAL A 387 -14.53 1.26 6.43
C VAL A 387 -15.24 2.14 5.41
N TYR A 388 -14.49 2.49 4.36
CA TYR A 388 -15.00 3.23 3.21
C TYR A 388 -15.14 2.32 1.99
N VAL A 389 -16.15 2.60 1.16
CA VAL A 389 -16.21 2.11 -0.22
C VAL A 389 -16.55 3.31 -1.09
N GLY A 390 -15.61 3.72 -1.93
CA GLY A 390 -15.69 5.04 -2.53
C GLY A 390 -15.64 6.14 -1.45
N ASN A 391 -16.51 7.13 -1.59
CA ASN A 391 -16.63 8.22 -0.61
C ASN A 391 -17.68 7.94 0.49
N ASP A 392 -18.29 6.76 0.49
CA ASP A 392 -19.33 6.39 1.44
C ASP A 392 -18.78 5.61 2.63
N VAL A 393 -19.23 5.95 3.83
CA VAL A 393 -18.95 5.17 5.04
C VAL A 393 -19.78 3.89 5.02
N PHE A 394 -19.13 2.75 4.91
CA PHE A 394 -19.77 1.43 4.91
C PHE A 394 -19.84 0.82 6.30
N GLY A 395 -18.86 1.09 7.14
CA GLY A 395 -18.86 0.54 8.48
C GLY A 395 -17.68 0.99 9.32
N ILE A 396 -17.49 0.29 10.43
CA ILE A 396 -16.39 0.48 11.37
C ILE A 396 -15.92 -0.89 11.82
N LYS A 397 -14.62 -1.11 11.79
CA LYS A 397 -13.99 -2.27 12.39
C LYS A 397 -13.33 -1.87 13.70
N TRP A 398 -13.55 -2.64 14.74
CA TRP A 398 -12.95 -2.46 16.05
C TRP A 398 -12.59 -3.82 16.65
N ARG A 399 -11.30 -4.10 16.78
CA ARG A 399 -10.78 -5.41 17.21
C ARG A 399 -11.38 -6.55 16.36
N ASN A 400 -12.04 -7.51 16.98
CA ASN A 400 -12.72 -8.62 16.30
C ASN A 400 -14.19 -8.34 15.97
N TRP A 401 -14.61 -7.09 16.03
CA TRP A 401 -15.97 -6.68 15.74
C TRP A 401 -16.05 -5.77 14.52
N LYS A 402 -17.15 -5.86 13.79
CA LYS A 402 -17.47 -4.99 12.67
C LYS A 402 -18.91 -4.52 12.73
N MET A 403 -19.11 -3.25 12.54
CA MET A 403 -20.41 -2.62 12.42
C MET A 403 -20.57 -2.12 10.99
N MET A 404 -21.62 -2.54 10.29
CA MET A 404 -21.90 -2.19 8.90
C MET A 404 -23.19 -1.40 8.78
N PHE A 405 -23.14 -0.27 8.09
CA PHE A 405 -24.30 0.57 7.76
C PHE A 405 -24.91 0.21 6.42
N GLN A 406 -24.10 -0.32 5.52
CA GLN A 406 -24.47 -0.69 4.16
C GLN A 406 -23.57 -1.82 3.65
N GLU A 407 -24.03 -2.47 2.60
CA GLU A 407 -23.33 -3.55 1.92
C GLU A 407 -23.45 -3.34 0.41
N TYR A 408 -22.39 -3.66 -0.32
CA TYR A 408 -22.38 -3.65 -1.77
C TYR A 408 -22.31 -5.08 -2.30
N ASN A 409 -23.25 -5.45 -3.14
CA ASN A 409 -23.23 -6.74 -3.80
C ASN A 409 -22.60 -6.61 -5.18
N ARG A 410 -21.35 -7.01 -5.30
CA ARG A 410 -20.58 -6.92 -6.55
C ARG A 410 -21.20 -7.72 -7.69
N GLY A 411 -21.91 -8.82 -7.40
CA GLY A 411 -22.54 -9.65 -8.42
C GLY A 411 -23.80 -9.04 -9.06
N THR A 412 -24.44 -8.06 -8.40
CA THR A 412 -25.64 -7.38 -8.89
C THR A 412 -25.47 -5.87 -8.99
N ASP A 413 -24.33 -5.34 -8.59
CA ASP A 413 -24.05 -3.91 -8.44
C ASP A 413 -25.07 -3.17 -7.54
N GLU A 414 -25.72 -3.91 -6.63
CA GLU A 414 -26.67 -3.36 -5.69
C GLU A 414 -26.01 -2.87 -4.40
N LYS A 415 -26.26 -1.61 -4.04
CA LYS A 415 -25.93 -1.06 -2.73
C LYS A 415 -27.15 -1.16 -1.81
N LYS A 416 -27.01 -1.88 -0.70
CA LYS A 416 -28.04 -2.05 0.31
C LYS A 416 -27.69 -1.28 1.57
N THR A 417 -28.51 -0.29 1.92
CA THR A 417 -28.42 0.45 3.19
C THR A 417 -29.30 -0.21 4.25
N TYR A 418 -28.78 -0.34 5.46
CA TYR A 418 -29.50 -0.94 6.57
C TYR A 418 -30.22 0.11 7.40
N GLY A 419 -31.50 -0.13 7.73
CA GLY A 419 -32.28 0.75 8.61
C GLY A 419 -31.73 0.76 10.07
N PHE A 420 -30.98 -0.27 10.45
CA PHE A 420 -30.24 -0.38 11.70
C PHE A 420 -28.91 -1.06 11.40
N PRO A 421 -27.78 -0.58 11.93
CA PRO A 421 -26.47 -1.16 11.66
C PRO A 421 -26.41 -2.65 12.00
N ARG A 422 -25.68 -3.42 11.17
CA ARG A 422 -25.40 -4.82 11.44
C ARG A 422 -24.06 -4.96 12.16
N PHE A 423 -24.03 -5.84 13.17
CA PHE A 423 -22.85 -6.10 13.98
C PHE A 423 -22.42 -7.55 13.80
N PHE A 424 -21.13 -7.76 13.53
CA PHE A 424 -20.55 -9.08 13.32
C PHE A 424 -19.40 -9.29 14.30
N ASN A 425 -19.30 -10.51 14.85
CA ASN A 425 -18.11 -10.96 15.56
C ASN A 425 -17.26 -11.79 14.61
N LEU A 426 -16.17 -11.22 14.12
CA LEU A 426 -15.33 -11.81 13.07
C LEU A 426 -14.57 -13.09 13.50
N TYR A 427 -14.49 -13.38 14.80
CA TYR A 427 -13.94 -14.66 15.26
C TYR A 427 -14.96 -15.81 15.10
N ASN A 428 -16.25 -15.51 15.33
CA ASN A 428 -17.32 -16.50 15.26
C ASN A 428 -17.96 -16.54 13.87
N ASP A 429 -17.89 -15.42 13.14
CA ASP A 429 -18.51 -15.22 11.83
C ASP A 429 -17.53 -14.48 10.89
N PRO A 430 -16.48 -15.16 10.42
CA PRO A 430 -15.50 -14.57 9.52
C PRO A 430 -16.07 -14.18 8.15
N LYS A 431 -17.25 -14.72 7.79
CA LYS A 431 -17.95 -14.43 6.54
C LYS A 431 -18.95 -13.30 6.63
N GLU A 432 -19.18 -12.73 7.81
CA GLU A 432 -20.14 -11.64 8.01
C GLU A 432 -21.57 -12.01 7.53
N GLU A 433 -22.02 -13.24 7.83
CA GLU A 433 -23.31 -13.79 7.40
C GLU A 433 -24.37 -13.75 8.51
N TYR A 434 -23.93 -13.76 9.78
CA TYR A 434 -24.79 -13.91 10.96
C TYR A 434 -24.71 -12.70 11.89
N PRO A 435 -25.38 -11.57 11.55
CA PRO A 435 -25.34 -10.38 12.38
C PRO A 435 -25.98 -10.62 13.75
N LEU A 436 -25.54 -9.86 14.76
CA LEU A 436 -26.18 -9.86 16.06
C LEU A 436 -27.69 -9.60 15.95
N THR A 437 -28.47 -10.36 16.69
CA THR A 437 -29.93 -10.27 16.76
C THR A 437 -30.40 -9.85 18.15
N LYS A 438 -31.72 -9.70 18.33
CA LYS A 438 -32.32 -9.48 19.66
C LYS A 438 -31.94 -10.56 20.66
N ALA A 439 -31.76 -11.82 20.22
CA ALA A 439 -31.32 -12.93 21.08
C ALA A 439 -29.88 -12.76 21.59
N THR A 440 -29.06 -11.98 20.91
CA THR A 440 -27.67 -11.68 21.28
C THR A 440 -27.47 -10.22 21.74
N ALA A 441 -28.55 -9.58 22.21
CA ALA A 441 -28.59 -8.15 22.58
C ALA A 441 -27.55 -7.75 23.63
N GLY A 442 -27.10 -8.70 24.48
CA GLY A 442 -26.03 -8.47 25.44
C GLY A 442 -24.68 -8.06 24.81
N HIS A 443 -24.48 -8.30 23.53
CA HIS A 443 -23.26 -7.90 22.81
C HIS A 443 -23.34 -6.49 22.17
N PHE A 444 -24.49 -5.82 22.21
CA PHE A 444 -24.61 -4.48 21.59
C PHE A 444 -23.81 -3.38 22.28
N TRP A 445 -23.18 -3.66 23.41
CA TRP A 445 -22.24 -2.73 24.04
C TRP A 445 -21.09 -2.34 23.12
N VAL A 446 -20.69 -3.20 22.15
CA VAL A 446 -19.63 -2.93 21.18
C VAL A 446 -19.89 -1.68 20.31
N ARG A 447 -21.14 -1.22 20.23
CA ARG A 447 -21.50 0.03 19.56
C ARG A 447 -20.82 1.28 20.15
N TRP A 448 -20.50 1.24 21.45
CA TRP A 448 -19.91 2.39 22.12
C TRP A 448 -18.49 2.71 21.62
N PRO A 449 -17.50 1.80 21.70
CA PRO A 449 -16.16 2.09 21.17
C PRO A 449 -16.18 2.35 19.65
N MET A 450 -17.06 1.73 18.90
CA MET A 450 -17.22 2.02 17.46
C MET A 450 -17.84 3.41 17.22
N GLY A 451 -18.79 3.83 18.05
CA GLY A 451 -19.36 5.16 18.03
C GLY A 451 -18.34 6.27 18.35
N GLU A 452 -17.38 5.99 19.23
CA GLU A 452 -16.28 6.90 19.51
C GLU A 452 -15.36 7.08 18.29
N ILE A 453 -15.03 6.01 17.58
CA ILE A 453 -14.25 6.08 16.33
C ILE A 453 -14.99 6.94 15.30
N LEU A 454 -16.29 6.67 15.09
CA LEU A 454 -17.13 7.42 14.15
C LEU A 454 -17.17 8.91 14.49
N SER A 455 -17.42 9.21 15.78
CA SER A 455 -17.58 10.59 16.25
C SER A 455 -16.27 11.38 16.13
N ALA A 456 -15.14 10.75 16.51
CA ALA A 456 -13.82 11.35 16.39
C ALA A 456 -13.46 11.62 14.93
N HIS A 457 -13.75 10.66 14.05
CA HIS A 457 -13.50 10.82 12.62
C HIS A 457 -14.37 11.95 12.02
N ALA A 458 -15.69 11.95 12.31
CA ALA A 458 -16.59 13.01 11.85
C ALA A 458 -16.16 14.40 12.33
N ALA A 459 -15.76 14.53 13.60
CA ALA A 459 -15.23 15.80 14.12
C ALA A 459 -13.93 16.21 13.41
N SER A 460 -13.08 15.27 13.07
CA SER A 460 -11.84 15.55 12.34
C SER A 460 -12.11 16.08 10.91
N LEU A 461 -13.13 15.54 10.22
CA LEU A 461 -13.54 16.03 8.90
C LEU A 461 -14.20 17.42 8.93
N GLN A 462 -14.81 17.80 10.05
CA GLN A 462 -15.30 19.16 10.25
C GLN A 462 -14.17 20.16 10.47
N LYS A 463 -13.15 19.75 11.23
CA LYS A 463 -11.96 20.56 11.51
C LYS A 463 -11.09 20.76 10.27
N GLU A 464 -10.94 19.72 9.47
CA GLU A 464 -10.19 19.70 8.23
C GLU A 464 -11.08 19.10 7.13
N PRO A 465 -11.81 19.95 6.38
CA PRO A 465 -12.68 19.48 5.31
C PRO A 465 -11.92 18.73 4.22
N PRO A 466 -12.53 17.66 3.65
CA PRO A 466 -11.91 16.88 2.59
C PRO A 466 -11.55 17.71 1.36
N ILE A 467 -10.39 17.45 0.79
CA ILE A 467 -10.02 17.93 -0.54
C ILE A 467 -10.99 17.28 -1.54
N GLN A 468 -11.52 18.06 -2.47
CA GLN A 468 -12.41 17.53 -3.50
C GLN A 468 -11.59 16.82 -4.60
N ALA A 469 -12.14 15.74 -5.15
CA ALA A 469 -11.53 15.08 -6.31
C ALA A 469 -11.37 16.09 -7.46
N GLY A 470 -10.23 16.05 -8.15
CA GLY A 470 -9.94 16.99 -9.23
C GLY A 470 -9.59 18.42 -8.80
N THR A 471 -9.30 18.66 -7.52
CA THR A 471 -8.79 19.95 -7.05
C THR A 471 -7.47 20.29 -7.74
N PRO A 472 -7.33 21.49 -8.34
CA PRO A 472 -6.09 21.91 -9.00
C PRO A 472 -5.00 22.29 -7.98
N ASP A 473 -3.75 22.27 -8.45
CA ASP A 473 -2.61 22.79 -7.72
C ASP A 473 -2.31 24.25 -8.16
N PRO A 474 -1.78 25.14 -7.26
CA PRO A 474 -1.54 24.85 -5.84
C PRO A 474 -2.84 24.83 -5.03
N TYR A 475 -2.93 23.84 -4.14
CA TYR A 475 -4.03 23.74 -3.18
C TYR A 475 -3.63 24.39 -1.84
N GLU A 476 -4.53 25.16 -1.27
CA GLU A 476 -4.42 25.69 0.09
C GLU A 476 -5.59 25.19 0.94
N PRO A 477 -5.31 24.56 2.10
CA PRO A 477 -6.36 23.99 2.93
C PRO A 477 -7.27 25.08 3.50
N VAL A 478 -8.58 24.85 3.39
CA VAL A 478 -9.57 25.68 4.09
C VAL A 478 -9.51 25.28 5.57
N ARG A 479 -8.88 26.14 6.39
CA ARG A 479 -8.90 25.94 7.84
C ARG A 479 -10.29 26.28 8.35
N GLY A 480 -10.99 25.29 8.91
CA GLY A 480 -12.27 25.51 9.60
C GLY A 480 -12.09 26.56 10.71
N GLN A 481 -13.04 27.50 10.78
CA GLN A 481 -13.12 28.51 11.85
C GLN A 481 -13.55 27.86 13.16
#